data_df003bbd8e51e41944eb55958d7aa93a
#
_entry.id   df003bbd8e51e41944eb55958d7aa93a
#
_cell.length_a   1.000
_cell.length_b   1.000
_cell.length_c   1.000
_cell.angle_alpha   90.00
_cell.angle_beta   90.00
_cell.angle_gamma   90.00
#
_symmetry.space_group_name_H-M   'P 1'
#
loop_
_entity.id
_entity.type
_entity.pdbx_description
1 polymer ?
#
loop_
_entity_poly.entity_id
_entity_poly.type
_entity_poly.pdbx_seq_one_letter_code
_entity_poly.pdbx_strand_id
1 'polypeptide(L)'
;MKKAKHIFSITICLCLCLALFGCASESSEAPAAEPVETAAPEATVEPTPAPPAKVELLGQEYDADCESVDLSALSDATAAEAAAALSDMSNVKSIYIGNDQDQPLSWDSISAIHAAAPQAAIDYSFKLYDRDFNLSDEEMDLKYIQIEDEGALVKQITACMANLKFLDMDSCGVSNESMAELRDSLPNAEVVWRIWFADYYTARTNVEKILASMPGKAGELTKDNVMDLKYCTKVKYLDLGHNNYLDTIEFIRYMPDLEVLITGMTFVEDYSPVADCPKLEYVEAMTSRLHDLTPFAELKNLRHLNVCYNFALTDISPLYGLTELERLYIGWHCPVDPAQVEEMRKCAPNCVVNNTTKDPTEEEWRFAFGGYHPRYELLRQQFGYEEWDFAYIWNDPLYYYGW
;
A
#
# COMPACT_ATOMS: atom_id res chain seq x y z
N MET A 1 48.12 -1.65 2.05
CA MET A 1 48.72 -2.83 2.73
C MET A 1 47.61 -3.58 3.50
N LYS A 2 47.53 -4.88 3.13
CA LYS A 2 46.89 -6.02 3.86
C LYS A 2 45.44 -5.92 4.41
N LYS A 3 44.63 -6.61 3.69
CA LYS A 3 43.44 -7.48 3.90
C LYS A 3 43.33 -8.12 5.30
N ALA A 4 42.13 -8.15 5.83
CA ALA A 4 41.61 -9.31 6.57
C ALA A 4 40.11 -9.46 6.32
N LYS A 5 39.72 -10.59 5.69
CA LYS A 5 38.36 -11.10 5.54
C LYS A 5 38.04 -11.92 6.79
N HIS A 6 36.88 -11.74 7.40
CA HIS A 6 36.30 -12.74 8.27
C HIS A 6 34.96 -13.23 7.68
N ILE A 7 35.00 -14.50 7.32
CA ILE A 7 33.86 -15.34 6.96
C ILE A 7 33.28 -15.87 8.27
N PHE A 8 31.99 -15.67 8.51
CA PHE A 8 31.25 -16.39 9.55
C PHE A 8 30.29 -17.35 8.88
N SER A 9 30.56 -18.63 9.14
CA SER A 9 29.76 -19.80 8.75
C SER A 9 28.66 -20.00 9.80
N ILE A 10 27.39 -20.05 9.38
CA ILE A 10 26.28 -20.39 10.26
C ILE A 10 25.90 -21.83 9.98
N THR A 11 26.12 -22.68 10.97
CA THR A 11 25.74 -24.09 11.00
C THR A 11 24.28 -24.22 11.42
N ILE A 12 23.48 -24.87 10.57
CA ILE A 12 22.09 -25.21 10.86
C ILE A 12 22.08 -26.50 11.70
N CYS A 13 21.48 -26.44 12.89
CA CYS A 13 21.28 -27.58 13.76
C CYS A 13 19.84 -28.09 13.63
N LEU A 14 19.69 -29.26 13.06
CA LEU A 14 18.43 -30.00 12.92
C LEU A 14 18.25 -30.88 14.16
N CYS A 15 17.28 -30.61 15.01
CA CYS A 15 16.92 -31.54 16.12
C CYS A 15 15.73 -32.40 15.74
N LEU A 16 16.02 -33.70 15.52
CA LEU A 16 15.03 -34.80 15.50
C LEU A 16 14.82 -35.27 16.94
N CYS A 17 13.60 -35.23 17.46
CA CYS A 17 13.22 -35.95 18.68
C CYS A 17 12.44 -37.20 18.34
N LEU A 18 13.07 -38.35 18.49
CA LEU A 18 12.45 -39.65 18.62
C LEU A 18 12.20 -39.94 20.10
N ALA A 19 10.97 -40.20 20.49
CA ALA A 19 10.64 -40.78 21.79
C ALA A 19 10.18 -42.23 21.61
N LEU A 20 11.03 -43.13 22.08
CA LEU A 20 10.72 -44.54 22.29
C LEU A 20 10.21 -44.71 23.73
N PHE A 21 9.08 -45.36 23.92
CA PHE A 21 8.76 -46.04 25.16
C PHE A 21 8.31 -47.45 24.82
N GLY A 22 9.13 -48.39 25.25
CA GLY A 22 8.78 -49.81 25.32
C GLY A 22 8.26 -50.15 26.70
N CYS A 23 7.37 -51.09 26.78
CA CYS A 23 7.22 -51.96 27.93
C CYS A 23 6.73 -53.33 27.49
N ALA A 24 7.48 -54.31 27.92
CA ALA A 24 7.22 -55.73 27.73
C ALA A 24 6.33 -56.30 28.84
N SER A 25 5.52 -57.31 28.54
CA SER A 25 5.25 -58.42 29.43
C SER A 25 4.54 -59.55 28.69
N GLU A 26 5.24 -60.68 28.62
CA GLU A 26 5.00 -62.11 28.82
C GLU A 26 3.67 -62.77 28.41
N SER A 27 3.88 -63.68 27.51
CA SER A 27 3.46 -65.05 27.30
C SER A 27 2.15 -65.61 27.90
N SER A 28 1.32 -66.21 27.00
CA SER A 28 0.81 -67.58 27.25
C SER A 28 0.43 -68.23 25.91
N GLU A 29 1.00 -69.46 25.70
CA GLU A 29 0.68 -70.43 24.64
C GLU A 29 -0.68 -71.03 24.86
N ALA A 30 -1.44 -71.29 23.79
CA ALA A 30 -2.18 -72.50 23.45
C ALA A 30 -3.07 -72.29 22.21
N PRO A 31 -3.59 -73.33 21.55
CA PRO A 31 -2.93 -74.08 20.52
C PRO A 31 -3.55 -73.84 19.11
N ALA A 32 -2.85 -74.45 18.13
CA ALA A 32 -3.17 -74.35 16.69
C ALA A 32 -4.59 -74.80 16.33
N ALA A 33 -5.27 -73.92 15.55
CA ALA A 33 -6.43 -74.31 14.75
C ALA A 33 -6.05 -74.15 13.25
N GLU A 34 -6.52 -75.11 12.46
CA GLU A 34 -6.25 -75.32 11.04
C GLU A 34 -6.62 -74.07 10.19
N PRO A 35 -5.98 -73.88 9.03
CA PRO A 35 -6.25 -72.70 8.18
C PRO A 35 -7.59 -72.86 7.46
N VAL A 36 -8.53 -72.00 7.78
CA VAL A 36 -9.69 -71.68 6.92
C VAL A 36 -9.23 -70.85 5.74
N GLU A 37 -9.39 -71.38 4.58
CA GLU A 37 -9.15 -70.77 3.29
C GLU A 37 -10.08 -69.59 3.17
N THR A 38 -9.57 -68.39 3.46
CA THR A 38 -10.29 -67.08 3.29
C THR A 38 -10.20 -66.72 1.82
N ALA A 39 -11.31 -66.74 1.13
CA ALA A 39 -11.45 -66.23 -0.22
C ALA A 39 -10.89 -64.77 -0.28
N ALA A 40 -10.03 -64.52 -1.25
CA ALA A 40 -9.50 -63.19 -1.51
C ALA A 40 -10.68 -62.19 -1.71
N PRO A 41 -10.62 -60.98 -1.12
CA PRO A 41 -11.62 -59.97 -1.40
C PRO A 41 -11.56 -59.65 -2.88
N GLU A 42 -12.70 -59.73 -3.56
CA GLU A 42 -12.88 -59.19 -4.92
C GLU A 42 -12.38 -57.75 -4.94
N ALA A 43 -11.44 -57.48 -5.83
CA ALA A 43 -10.96 -56.11 -6.07
C ALA A 43 -12.18 -55.26 -6.46
N THR A 44 -12.56 -54.35 -5.57
CA THR A 44 -13.53 -53.29 -5.86
C THR A 44 -12.91 -52.45 -6.97
N VAL A 45 -13.39 -52.66 -8.19
CA VAL A 45 -13.03 -51.80 -9.32
C VAL A 45 -13.58 -50.41 -8.98
N GLU A 46 -12.71 -49.46 -8.67
CA GLU A 46 -13.12 -48.07 -8.56
C GLU A 46 -13.84 -47.71 -9.86
N PRO A 47 -15.03 -47.10 -9.79
CA PRO A 47 -15.75 -46.70 -10.98
C PRO A 47 -14.85 -45.74 -11.78
N THR A 48 -14.55 -46.07 -13.03
CA THR A 48 -13.89 -45.20 -13.99
C THR A 48 -14.67 -43.88 -13.99
N PRO A 49 -14.03 -42.73 -13.73
CA PRO A 49 -14.72 -41.43 -13.77
C PRO A 49 -15.44 -41.28 -15.11
N ALA A 50 -16.69 -40.84 -15.07
CA ALA A 50 -17.43 -40.54 -16.26
C ALA A 50 -16.64 -39.59 -17.13
N PRO A 51 -16.67 -39.75 -18.49
CA PRO A 51 -15.99 -38.78 -19.35
C PRO A 51 -16.55 -37.36 -19.09
N PRO A 52 -15.70 -36.32 -19.13
CA PRO A 52 -16.17 -34.96 -18.93
C PRO A 52 -17.28 -34.59 -19.88
N ALA A 53 -18.21 -33.74 -19.42
CA ALA A 53 -19.26 -33.22 -20.27
C ALA A 53 -18.61 -32.42 -21.41
N LYS A 54 -19.25 -32.43 -22.60
CA LYS A 54 -18.79 -31.69 -23.77
C LYS A 54 -19.57 -30.39 -23.93
N VAL A 55 -18.87 -29.33 -24.30
CA VAL A 55 -19.42 -28.01 -24.60
C VAL A 55 -19.05 -27.67 -26.04
N GLU A 56 -20.04 -27.31 -26.85
CA GLU A 56 -19.81 -26.77 -28.21
C GLU A 56 -19.59 -25.26 -28.11
N LEU A 57 -18.48 -24.77 -28.66
CA LEU A 57 -18.08 -23.38 -28.62
C LEU A 57 -17.57 -22.95 -30.01
N LEU A 58 -18.28 -22.07 -30.68
CA LEU A 58 -18.01 -21.60 -32.06
C LEU A 58 -17.77 -22.75 -33.07
N GLY A 59 -18.55 -23.84 -32.96
CA GLY A 59 -18.45 -25.01 -33.85
C GLY A 59 -17.30 -25.96 -33.52
N GLN A 60 -16.59 -25.75 -32.39
CA GLN A 60 -15.59 -26.67 -31.83
C GLN A 60 -16.13 -27.32 -30.57
N GLU A 61 -15.77 -28.60 -30.34
CA GLU A 61 -16.13 -29.34 -29.14
C GLU A 61 -15.01 -29.37 -28.14
N TYR A 62 -15.28 -28.93 -26.91
CA TYR A 62 -14.34 -28.89 -25.78
C TYR A 62 -14.81 -29.79 -24.63
N ASP A 63 -13.88 -30.27 -23.82
CA ASP A 63 -14.22 -30.83 -22.53
C ASP A 63 -14.61 -29.68 -21.57
N ALA A 64 -15.71 -29.82 -20.83
CA ALA A 64 -16.22 -28.78 -19.95
C ALA A 64 -15.21 -28.38 -18.83
N ASP A 65 -14.24 -29.25 -18.55
CA ASP A 65 -13.17 -29.03 -17.58
C ASP A 65 -11.83 -28.61 -18.19
N CYS A 66 -11.79 -28.30 -19.51
CA CYS A 66 -10.57 -27.84 -20.15
C CYS A 66 -10.08 -26.51 -19.58
N GLU A 67 -8.76 -26.29 -19.61
CA GLU A 67 -8.11 -25.10 -19.06
C GLU A 67 -7.91 -23.99 -20.12
N SER A 68 -8.05 -24.29 -21.41
CA SER A 68 -7.86 -23.34 -22.47
C SER A 68 -8.82 -23.52 -23.62
N VAL A 69 -9.24 -22.42 -24.21
CA VAL A 69 -10.12 -22.40 -25.39
C VAL A 69 -9.58 -21.46 -26.46
N ASP A 70 -9.84 -21.81 -27.71
CA ASP A 70 -9.51 -21.00 -28.90
C ASP A 70 -10.80 -20.36 -29.44
N LEU A 71 -10.87 -19.03 -29.33
CA LEU A 71 -11.95 -18.20 -29.84
C LEU A 71 -11.53 -17.37 -31.07
N SER A 72 -10.53 -17.83 -31.84
CA SER A 72 -10.07 -17.10 -33.03
C SER A 72 -11.15 -16.90 -34.11
N ALA A 73 -12.25 -17.60 -34.01
CA ALA A 73 -13.47 -17.41 -34.89
C ALA A 73 -14.52 -16.49 -34.22
N LEU A 74 -14.25 -15.88 -33.07
CA LEU A 74 -15.21 -15.00 -32.40
C LEU A 74 -15.52 -13.75 -33.22
N SER A 75 -16.73 -13.29 -33.15
CA SER A 75 -17.21 -12.04 -33.77
C SER A 75 -18.21 -11.38 -32.82
N ASP A 76 -18.50 -10.09 -33.02
CA ASP A 76 -19.53 -9.41 -32.23
C ASP A 76 -20.92 -10.11 -32.34
N ALA A 77 -21.20 -10.73 -33.48
CA ALA A 77 -22.45 -11.46 -33.67
C ALA A 77 -22.56 -12.78 -32.90
N THR A 78 -21.39 -13.39 -32.56
CA THR A 78 -21.31 -14.69 -31.86
C THR A 78 -20.91 -14.57 -30.42
N ALA A 79 -20.52 -13.37 -29.96
CA ALA A 79 -19.97 -13.14 -28.61
C ALA A 79 -20.94 -13.55 -27.49
N ALA A 80 -22.23 -13.25 -27.64
CA ALA A 80 -23.23 -13.62 -26.64
C ALA A 80 -23.43 -15.14 -26.52
N GLU A 81 -23.39 -15.87 -27.63
CA GLU A 81 -23.50 -17.33 -27.67
C GLU A 81 -22.22 -17.96 -27.05
N ALA A 82 -21.04 -17.47 -27.46
CA ALA A 82 -19.78 -17.92 -26.92
C ALA A 82 -19.65 -17.68 -25.38
N ALA A 83 -20.09 -16.52 -24.91
CA ALA A 83 -20.12 -16.21 -23.47
C ALA A 83 -21.06 -17.17 -22.70
N ALA A 84 -22.25 -17.49 -23.27
CA ALA A 84 -23.15 -18.44 -22.65
C ALA A 84 -22.53 -19.85 -22.54
N ALA A 85 -21.86 -20.33 -23.57
CA ALA A 85 -21.18 -21.62 -23.58
C ALA A 85 -19.98 -21.64 -22.59
N LEU A 86 -19.17 -20.55 -22.53
CA LEU A 86 -18.06 -20.40 -21.57
C LEU A 86 -18.52 -20.46 -20.13
N SER A 87 -19.71 -19.97 -19.80
CA SER A 87 -20.25 -20.00 -18.43
C SER A 87 -20.44 -21.41 -17.88
N ASP A 88 -20.52 -22.41 -18.73
CA ASP A 88 -20.59 -23.84 -18.37
C ASP A 88 -19.20 -24.48 -18.19
N MET A 89 -18.11 -23.71 -18.38
CA MET A 89 -16.72 -24.18 -18.40
C MET A 89 -15.92 -23.56 -17.24
N SER A 90 -16.08 -24.09 -16.05
CA SER A 90 -15.55 -23.48 -14.80
C SER A 90 -14.03 -23.50 -14.65
N ASN A 91 -13.29 -24.30 -15.44
CA ASN A 91 -11.85 -24.48 -15.32
C ASN A 91 -11.01 -23.69 -16.32
N VAL A 92 -11.63 -22.90 -17.20
CA VAL A 92 -10.92 -22.13 -18.21
C VAL A 92 -10.04 -21.08 -17.55
N LYS A 93 -8.73 -21.12 -17.84
CA LYS A 93 -7.70 -20.22 -17.36
C LYS A 93 -7.12 -19.32 -18.46
N SER A 94 -7.27 -19.74 -19.72
CA SER A 94 -6.72 -19.05 -20.86
C SER A 94 -7.70 -19.08 -22.04
N ILE A 95 -7.90 -17.93 -22.65
CA ILE A 95 -8.76 -17.73 -23.83
C ILE A 95 -7.92 -17.05 -24.90
N TYR A 96 -7.71 -17.71 -26.02
CA TYR A 96 -7.06 -17.12 -27.20
C TYR A 96 -8.10 -16.53 -28.13
N ILE A 97 -7.95 -15.24 -28.48
CA ILE A 97 -8.83 -14.56 -29.46
C ILE A 97 -8.05 -14.15 -30.72
N GLY A 98 -6.84 -13.56 -30.54
CA GLY A 98 -6.05 -13.05 -31.66
C GLY A 98 -5.71 -11.57 -31.51
N ASN A 99 -6.02 -10.76 -32.53
CA ASN A 99 -5.68 -9.34 -32.53
C ASN A 99 -6.79 -8.49 -33.19
N ASP A 100 -6.77 -7.17 -32.90
CA ASP A 100 -7.76 -6.22 -33.37
C ASP A 100 -7.71 -5.91 -34.88
N GLN A 101 -6.58 -6.20 -35.55
CA GLN A 101 -6.41 -5.96 -36.98
C GLN A 101 -7.07 -7.06 -37.84
N ASP A 102 -6.88 -8.31 -37.40
CA ASP A 102 -7.45 -9.48 -38.08
C ASP A 102 -8.87 -9.75 -37.62
N GLN A 103 -9.16 -9.42 -36.35
CA GLN A 103 -10.43 -9.70 -35.70
C GLN A 103 -10.89 -8.53 -34.80
N PRO A 104 -11.39 -7.45 -35.43
CA PRO A 104 -11.89 -6.33 -34.65
C PRO A 104 -13.15 -6.71 -33.89
N LEU A 105 -13.11 -6.59 -32.57
CA LEU A 105 -14.20 -6.85 -31.65
C LEU A 105 -14.57 -5.57 -30.89
N SER A 106 -15.84 -5.41 -30.61
CA SER A 106 -16.29 -4.39 -29.67
C SER A 106 -15.86 -4.73 -28.24
N TRP A 107 -15.59 -3.71 -27.44
CA TRP A 107 -15.26 -3.91 -26.03
C TRP A 107 -16.41 -4.53 -25.23
N ASP A 108 -17.66 -4.36 -25.70
CA ASP A 108 -18.84 -5.02 -25.11
C ASP A 108 -18.78 -6.53 -25.32
N SER A 109 -18.37 -6.99 -26.51
CA SER A 109 -18.17 -8.42 -26.80
C SER A 109 -17.05 -9.01 -25.95
N ILE A 110 -15.91 -8.33 -25.84
CA ILE A 110 -14.79 -8.76 -24.99
C ILE A 110 -15.21 -8.79 -23.52
N SER A 111 -15.93 -7.78 -23.04
CA SER A 111 -16.47 -7.74 -21.69
C SER A 111 -17.43 -8.89 -21.40
N ALA A 112 -18.24 -9.29 -22.35
CA ALA A 112 -19.16 -10.44 -22.22
C ALA A 112 -18.38 -11.77 -22.07
N ILE A 113 -17.32 -11.95 -22.86
CA ILE A 113 -16.41 -13.12 -22.75
C ILE A 113 -15.72 -13.13 -21.39
N HIS A 114 -15.16 -12.00 -20.96
CA HIS A 114 -14.53 -11.88 -19.64
C HIS A 114 -15.52 -12.18 -18.49
N ALA A 115 -16.74 -11.64 -18.57
CA ALA A 115 -17.75 -11.87 -17.54
C ALA A 115 -18.16 -13.35 -17.42
N ALA A 116 -18.09 -14.12 -18.51
CA ALA A 116 -18.35 -15.55 -18.50
C ALA A 116 -17.24 -16.39 -17.87
N ALA A 117 -15.99 -15.94 -17.96
CA ALA A 117 -14.81 -16.60 -17.39
C ALA A 117 -13.85 -15.57 -16.76
N PRO A 118 -14.22 -14.90 -15.64
CA PRO A 118 -13.50 -13.76 -15.10
C PRO A 118 -12.09 -14.08 -14.57
N GLN A 119 -11.80 -15.37 -14.30
CA GLN A 119 -10.49 -15.84 -13.87
C GLN A 119 -9.55 -16.14 -15.05
N ALA A 120 -10.05 -16.18 -16.29
CA ALA A 120 -9.26 -16.54 -17.46
C ALA A 120 -8.49 -15.32 -18.00
N ALA A 121 -7.21 -15.53 -18.29
CA ALA A 121 -6.43 -14.57 -19.06
C ALA A 121 -6.86 -14.62 -20.52
N ILE A 122 -7.21 -13.47 -21.10
CA ILE A 122 -7.60 -13.33 -22.50
C ILE A 122 -6.37 -12.89 -23.30
N ASP A 123 -5.96 -13.71 -24.24
CA ASP A 123 -4.91 -13.36 -25.20
C ASP A 123 -5.55 -12.68 -26.42
N TYR A 124 -5.61 -11.36 -26.37
CA TYR A 124 -6.11 -10.49 -27.43
C TYR A 124 -5.25 -9.25 -27.51
N SER A 125 -4.53 -9.11 -28.64
CA SER A 125 -3.70 -7.95 -28.91
C SER A 125 -4.52 -6.84 -29.56
N PHE A 126 -4.34 -5.62 -29.05
CA PHE A 126 -5.11 -4.46 -29.52
C PHE A 126 -4.25 -3.19 -29.50
N LYS A 127 -4.68 -2.20 -30.25
CA LYS A 127 -4.08 -0.86 -30.24
C LYS A 127 -4.96 0.12 -29.50
N LEU A 128 -4.38 0.82 -28.53
CA LEU A 128 -5.02 1.90 -27.79
C LEU A 128 -4.12 3.14 -27.79
N TYR A 129 -4.62 4.27 -28.27
CA TYR A 129 -3.85 5.54 -28.34
C TYR A 129 -2.47 5.38 -29.00
N ASP A 130 -2.41 4.66 -30.13
CA ASP A 130 -1.18 4.34 -30.88
C ASP A 130 -0.13 3.48 -30.14
N ARG A 131 -0.51 2.89 -29.02
CA ARG A 131 0.31 1.89 -28.30
C ARG A 131 -0.31 0.49 -28.45
N ASP A 132 0.57 -0.50 -28.52
CA ASP A 132 0.17 -1.90 -28.64
C ASP A 132 0.11 -2.53 -27.25
N PHE A 133 -0.97 -3.26 -26.95
CA PHE A 133 -1.23 -3.96 -25.70
C PHE A 133 -1.81 -5.34 -25.97
N ASN A 134 -1.77 -6.20 -24.94
CA ASN A 134 -2.50 -7.45 -24.89
C ASN A 134 -3.31 -7.51 -23.59
N LEU A 135 -4.53 -8.06 -23.64
CA LEU A 135 -5.35 -8.21 -22.43
C LEU A 135 -4.73 -9.14 -21.37
N SER A 136 -3.75 -9.96 -21.74
CA SER A 136 -2.98 -10.78 -20.81
C SER A 136 -1.82 -10.05 -20.13
N ASP A 137 -1.53 -8.80 -20.49
CA ASP A 137 -0.41 -8.03 -19.95
C ASP A 137 -0.59 -7.79 -18.44
N GLU A 138 0.52 -7.79 -17.71
CA GLU A 138 0.56 -7.46 -16.29
C GLU A 138 0.70 -5.96 -16.03
N GLU A 139 1.13 -5.19 -17.04
CA GLU A 139 1.38 -3.76 -16.93
C GLU A 139 0.78 -3.02 -18.14
N MET A 140 0.20 -1.83 -17.87
CA MET A 140 -0.29 -0.93 -18.91
C MET A 140 0.26 0.48 -18.65
N ASP A 141 1.05 0.99 -19.59
CA ASP A 141 1.64 2.34 -19.53
C ASP A 141 0.90 3.28 -20.48
N LEU A 142 0.13 4.21 -19.93
CA LEU A 142 -0.60 5.26 -20.65
C LEU A 142 -0.07 6.66 -20.34
N LYS A 143 1.08 6.78 -19.69
CA LYS A 143 1.66 8.09 -19.33
C LYS A 143 1.65 9.09 -20.49
N TYR A 144 1.26 10.31 -20.17
CA TYR A 144 1.25 11.49 -21.06
C TYR A 144 0.27 11.39 -22.25
N ILE A 145 -0.58 10.38 -22.28
CA ILE A 145 -1.66 10.30 -23.27
C ILE A 145 -2.83 11.13 -22.74
N GLN A 146 -3.28 12.10 -23.53
CA GLN A 146 -4.47 12.88 -23.17
C GLN A 146 -5.73 12.06 -23.45
N ILE A 147 -6.50 11.80 -22.41
CA ILE A 147 -7.70 10.97 -22.41
C ILE A 147 -8.91 11.89 -22.20
N GLU A 148 -9.84 11.92 -23.18
CA GLU A 148 -10.94 12.88 -23.19
C GLU A 148 -12.23 12.35 -22.53
N ASP A 149 -12.35 11.03 -22.30
CA ASP A 149 -13.54 10.36 -21.79
C ASP A 149 -13.50 10.05 -20.29
N GLU A 150 -12.68 10.80 -19.54
CA GLU A 150 -12.45 10.57 -18.11
C GLU A 150 -12.00 9.14 -17.75
N GLY A 151 -11.35 8.45 -18.72
CA GLY A 151 -10.84 7.10 -18.54
C GLY A 151 -11.89 5.99 -18.65
N ALA A 152 -13.09 6.28 -19.15
CA ALA A 152 -14.18 5.29 -19.26
C ALA A 152 -13.79 4.08 -20.11
N LEU A 153 -13.15 4.31 -21.25
CA LEU A 153 -12.64 3.22 -22.11
C LEU A 153 -11.53 2.43 -21.42
N VAL A 154 -10.59 3.11 -20.74
CA VAL A 154 -9.52 2.44 -19.99
C VAL A 154 -10.11 1.57 -18.89
N LYS A 155 -11.13 2.06 -18.17
CA LYS A 155 -11.83 1.28 -17.14
C LYS A 155 -12.49 0.02 -17.72
N GLN A 156 -13.12 0.11 -18.89
CA GLN A 156 -13.72 -1.03 -19.57
C GLN A 156 -12.67 -2.07 -19.99
N ILE A 157 -11.57 -1.62 -20.57
CA ILE A 157 -10.47 -2.49 -21.02
C ILE A 157 -9.81 -3.19 -19.84
N THR A 158 -9.40 -2.41 -18.83
CA THR A 158 -8.66 -2.93 -17.68
C THR A 158 -9.48 -3.86 -16.80
N ALA A 159 -10.81 -3.73 -16.81
CA ALA A 159 -11.71 -4.70 -16.19
C ALA A 159 -11.61 -6.10 -16.82
N CYS A 160 -11.17 -6.21 -18.09
CA CYS A 160 -10.95 -7.47 -18.78
C CYS A 160 -9.52 -8.01 -18.67
N MET A 161 -8.61 -7.30 -18.01
CA MET A 161 -7.19 -7.67 -17.84
C MET A 161 -6.98 -8.42 -16.52
N ALA A 162 -7.30 -9.72 -16.50
CA ALA A 162 -7.24 -10.54 -15.29
C ALA A 162 -5.84 -10.59 -14.62
N ASN A 163 -4.76 -10.36 -15.39
CA ASN A 163 -3.39 -10.38 -14.92
C ASN A 163 -2.82 -9.01 -14.58
N LEU A 164 -3.58 -7.91 -14.78
CA LEU A 164 -3.08 -6.56 -14.59
C LEU A 164 -2.63 -6.34 -13.14
N LYS A 165 -1.39 -5.89 -12.95
CA LYS A 165 -0.76 -5.56 -11.66
C LYS A 165 -0.42 -4.08 -11.54
N PHE A 166 -0.17 -3.42 -12.67
CA PHE A 166 0.26 -2.03 -12.68
C PHE A 166 -0.36 -1.27 -13.85
N LEU A 167 -0.98 -0.13 -13.56
CA LEU A 167 -1.54 0.81 -14.55
C LEU A 167 -0.96 2.20 -14.29
N ASP A 168 -0.19 2.71 -15.26
CA ASP A 168 0.38 4.05 -15.18
C ASP A 168 -0.43 5.05 -16.03
N MET A 169 -1.10 5.95 -15.35
CA MET A 169 -1.95 7.00 -15.92
C MET A 169 -1.39 8.41 -15.62
N ASP A 170 -0.07 8.52 -15.37
CA ASP A 170 0.56 9.80 -15.05
C ASP A 170 0.32 10.84 -16.16
N SER A 171 -0.21 12.00 -15.77
CA SER A 171 -0.44 13.15 -16.66
C SER A 171 -1.36 12.86 -17.87
N CYS A 172 -2.38 12.04 -17.68
CA CYS A 172 -3.33 11.67 -18.74
C CYS A 172 -4.51 12.63 -18.89
N GLY A 173 -4.63 13.68 -18.06
CA GLY A 173 -5.72 14.65 -18.15
C GLY A 173 -7.05 14.17 -17.55
N VAL A 174 -7.07 12.99 -16.93
CA VAL A 174 -8.24 12.44 -16.22
C VAL A 174 -8.33 13.08 -14.82
N SER A 175 -9.54 13.36 -14.35
CA SER A 175 -9.78 13.94 -13.03
C SER A 175 -9.33 13.01 -11.89
N ASN A 176 -8.94 13.57 -10.76
CA ASN A 176 -8.54 12.78 -9.59
C ASN A 176 -9.65 11.88 -9.07
N GLU A 177 -10.89 12.30 -9.19
CA GLU A 177 -12.09 11.55 -8.81
C GLU A 177 -12.25 10.30 -9.71
N SER A 178 -12.19 10.47 -11.04
CA SER A 178 -12.27 9.37 -11.99
C SER A 178 -11.11 8.39 -11.84
N MET A 179 -9.91 8.90 -11.55
CA MET A 179 -8.74 8.07 -11.27
C MET A 179 -8.90 7.26 -9.98
N ALA A 180 -9.48 7.85 -8.93
CA ALA A 180 -9.78 7.12 -7.69
C ALA A 180 -10.83 6.02 -7.92
N GLU A 181 -11.89 6.29 -8.68
CA GLU A 181 -12.87 5.27 -9.06
C GLU A 181 -12.26 4.14 -9.89
N LEU A 182 -11.34 4.47 -10.81
CA LEU A 182 -10.61 3.47 -11.60
C LEU A 182 -9.75 2.60 -10.68
N ARG A 183 -8.97 3.19 -9.77
CA ARG A 183 -8.18 2.47 -8.77
C ARG A 183 -9.04 1.53 -7.93
N ASP A 184 -10.18 2.03 -7.44
CA ASP A 184 -11.06 1.27 -6.56
C ASP A 184 -11.75 0.11 -7.31
N SER A 185 -11.87 0.21 -8.66
CA SER A 185 -12.38 -0.87 -9.51
C SER A 185 -11.35 -1.97 -9.80
N LEU A 186 -10.06 -1.73 -9.51
CA LEU A 186 -8.93 -2.62 -9.79
C LEU A 186 -8.17 -3.01 -8.50
N PRO A 187 -8.79 -3.75 -7.57
CA PRO A 187 -8.21 -4.00 -6.24
C PRO A 187 -6.91 -4.82 -6.27
N ASN A 188 -6.62 -5.51 -7.38
CA ASN A 188 -5.42 -6.34 -7.56
C ASN A 188 -4.31 -5.64 -8.35
N ALA A 189 -4.56 -4.42 -8.83
CA ALA A 189 -3.59 -3.65 -9.59
C ALA A 189 -3.26 -2.33 -8.88
N GLU A 190 -2.02 -1.92 -8.95
CA GLU A 190 -1.61 -0.59 -8.55
C GLU A 190 -1.90 0.40 -9.69
N VAL A 191 -2.80 1.36 -9.44
CA VAL A 191 -3.14 2.44 -10.37
C VAL A 191 -2.46 3.71 -9.93
N VAL A 192 -1.62 4.28 -10.80
CA VAL A 192 -0.79 5.43 -10.48
C VAL A 192 -1.09 6.59 -11.40
N TRP A 193 -1.25 7.76 -10.81
CA TRP A 193 -1.37 9.01 -11.54
C TRP A 193 -0.66 10.14 -10.79
N ARG A 194 -0.63 11.33 -11.38
CA ARG A 194 -0.05 12.52 -10.80
C ARG A 194 -1.12 13.42 -10.24
N ILE A 195 -0.93 13.85 -9.00
CA ILE A 195 -1.71 14.94 -8.40
C ILE A 195 -0.89 16.23 -8.39
N TRP A 196 -1.60 17.37 -8.38
CA TRP A 196 -1.06 18.68 -8.17
C TRP A 196 -1.65 19.27 -6.90
N PHE A 197 -0.82 19.93 -6.10
CA PHE A 197 -1.24 20.62 -4.89
C PHE A 197 -0.41 21.90 -4.71
N ALA A 198 -0.94 22.89 -3.99
CA ALA A 198 -0.45 24.27 -4.08
C ALA A 198 -0.37 24.78 -5.54
N ASP A 199 0.51 25.72 -5.85
CA ASP A 199 0.64 26.26 -7.20
C ASP A 199 1.50 25.39 -8.12
N TYR A 200 2.53 24.73 -7.55
CA TYR A 200 3.56 24.03 -8.34
C TYR A 200 3.99 22.70 -7.76
N TYR A 201 3.43 22.28 -6.64
CA TYR A 201 3.76 20.98 -6.06
C TYR A 201 3.04 19.86 -6.80
N THR A 202 3.77 18.79 -7.04
CA THR A 202 3.21 17.57 -7.65
C THR A 202 3.77 16.32 -7.01
N ALA A 203 2.97 15.27 -6.98
CA ALA A 203 3.39 13.95 -6.55
C ALA A 203 2.66 12.87 -7.37
N ARG A 204 3.31 11.74 -7.57
CA ARG A 204 2.61 10.53 -8.00
C ARG A 204 1.91 9.90 -6.81
N THR A 205 0.76 9.28 -7.03
CA THR A 205 -0.08 8.76 -5.95
C THR A 205 0.53 7.58 -5.18
N ASN A 206 1.56 6.95 -5.73
CA ASN A 206 2.26 5.82 -5.11
C ASN A 206 3.55 6.19 -4.37
N VAL A 207 3.83 7.48 -4.18
CA VAL A 207 5.02 7.89 -3.43
C VAL A 207 4.91 7.52 -1.95
N GLU A 208 6.02 7.13 -1.35
CA GLU A 208 6.10 6.86 0.08
C GLU A 208 6.49 8.09 0.91
N LYS A 209 6.96 9.16 0.26
CA LYS A 209 7.34 10.39 0.96
C LYS A 209 6.93 11.64 0.19
N ILE A 210 6.54 12.67 0.94
CA ILE A 210 6.27 14.02 0.43
C ILE A 210 7.03 15.00 1.31
N LEU A 211 7.83 15.84 0.65
CA LEU A 211 8.55 16.93 1.28
C LEU A 211 8.07 18.22 0.64
N ALA A 212 7.24 18.98 1.35
CA ALA A 212 6.66 20.24 0.91
C ALA A 212 6.81 21.32 2.00
N SER A 213 7.89 21.24 2.78
CA SER A 213 8.23 22.26 3.77
C SER A 213 8.83 23.49 3.09
N MET A 214 8.57 24.66 3.66
CA MET A 214 9.05 25.98 3.19
C MET A 214 8.51 26.43 1.81
N PRO A 215 7.42 27.14 1.78
CA PRO A 215 6.67 27.52 0.57
C PRO A 215 7.35 28.57 -0.32
N GLY A 216 8.64 28.73 -0.34
CA GLY A 216 9.30 29.84 -1.04
C GLY A 216 9.21 29.85 -2.56
N LYS A 217 9.03 28.72 -3.23
CA LYS A 217 9.00 28.63 -4.71
C LYS A 217 7.75 28.00 -5.28
N ALA A 218 7.07 27.15 -4.52
CA ALA A 218 5.98 26.33 -5.01
C ALA A 218 4.59 26.81 -4.55
N GLY A 219 4.52 28.00 -3.94
CA GLY A 219 3.29 28.52 -3.37
C GLY A 219 3.02 28.00 -1.95
N GLU A 220 2.05 28.63 -1.30
CA GLU A 220 1.69 28.31 0.07
C GLU A 220 0.66 27.19 0.11
N LEU A 221 0.86 26.24 1.00
CA LEU A 221 -0.16 25.23 1.28
C LEU A 221 -1.29 25.85 2.11
N THR A 222 -2.52 25.60 1.67
CA THR A 222 -3.75 26.03 2.32
C THR A 222 -4.77 24.88 2.25
N LYS A 223 -5.85 24.97 3.02
CA LYS A 223 -6.96 24.01 2.94
C LYS A 223 -7.56 23.88 1.53
N ASP A 224 -7.47 24.93 0.71
CA ASP A 224 -8.10 24.97 -0.61
C ASP A 224 -7.28 24.24 -1.69
N ASN A 225 -5.96 23.99 -1.42
CA ASN A 225 -5.04 23.44 -2.42
C ASN A 225 -4.26 22.20 -1.96
N VAL A 226 -4.52 21.69 -0.75
CA VAL A 226 -3.76 20.56 -0.18
C VAL A 226 -4.55 19.25 -0.19
N MET A 227 -5.87 19.29 -0.39
CA MET A 227 -6.75 18.15 -0.19
C MET A 227 -6.53 17.00 -1.17
N ASP A 228 -5.93 17.25 -2.33
CA ASP A 228 -5.61 16.18 -3.29
C ASP A 228 -4.51 15.24 -2.81
N LEU A 229 -3.78 15.62 -1.75
CA LEU A 229 -2.88 14.69 -1.06
C LEU A 229 -3.58 13.43 -0.53
N LYS A 230 -4.90 13.46 -0.34
CA LYS A 230 -5.72 12.29 0.05
C LYS A 230 -5.56 11.09 -0.91
N TYR A 231 -5.14 11.32 -2.15
CA TYR A 231 -4.94 10.27 -3.14
C TYR A 231 -3.59 9.56 -3.01
N CYS A 232 -2.63 10.15 -2.27
CA CYS A 232 -1.30 9.57 -2.01
C CYS A 232 -1.34 8.61 -0.81
N THR A 233 -2.07 7.50 -0.93
CA THR A 233 -2.38 6.59 0.17
C THR A 233 -1.20 5.72 0.64
N LYS A 234 -0.04 5.80 -0.04
CA LYS A 234 1.18 5.05 0.29
C LYS A 234 2.20 5.86 1.09
N VAL A 235 1.88 7.12 1.42
CA VAL A 235 2.80 8.01 2.13
C VAL A 235 3.09 7.50 3.54
N LYS A 236 4.38 7.38 3.85
CA LYS A 236 4.93 7.05 5.16
C LYS A 236 5.60 8.25 5.83
N TYR A 237 6.18 9.13 5.03
CA TYR A 237 6.95 10.28 5.50
C TYR A 237 6.39 11.56 4.89
N LEU A 238 5.84 12.45 5.74
CA LEU A 238 5.19 13.68 5.31
C LEU A 238 5.78 14.87 6.07
N ASP A 239 6.45 15.78 5.35
CA ASP A 239 6.92 17.05 5.89
C ASP A 239 6.23 18.22 5.18
N LEU A 240 5.41 18.93 5.94
CA LEU A 240 4.67 20.13 5.56
C LEU A 240 5.05 21.35 6.42
N GLY A 241 6.16 21.26 7.13
CA GLY A 241 6.61 22.32 8.04
C GLY A 241 6.76 23.67 7.34
N HIS A 242 6.69 24.76 8.12
CA HIS A 242 6.85 26.14 7.66
C HIS A 242 5.80 26.65 6.66
N ASN A 243 4.69 25.94 6.48
CA ASN A 243 3.53 26.39 5.70
C ASN A 243 2.56 27.17 6.60
N ASN A 244 2.81 28.47 6.78
CA ASN A 244 2.12 29.29 7.76
C ASN A 244 0.62 29.52 7.48
N TYR A 245 0.10 29.10 6.33
CA TYR A 245 -1.33 29.17 5.98
C TYR A 245 -2.01 27.80 5.94
N LEU A 246 -1.26 26.73 6.18
CA LEU A 246 -1.83 25.40 6.29
C LEU A 246 -2.56 25.25 7.63
N ASP A 247 -3.87 25.13 7.56
CA ASP A 247 -4.78 25.05 8.71
C ASP A 247 -5.50 23.68 8.82
N THR A 248 -5.21 22.75 7.93
CA THR A 248 -5.80 21.41 7.93
C THR A 248 -4.80 20.31 7.55
N ILE A 249 -4.99 19.14 8.14
CA ILE A 249 -4.34 17.89 7.77
C ILE A 249 -5.38 16.77 7.53
N GLU A 250 -6.61 17.13 7.19
CA GLU A 250 -7.72 16.18 7.03
C GLU A 250 -7.42 15.07 6.01
N PHE A 251 -6.61 15.35 5.00
CA PHE A 251 -6.19 14.39 3.98
C PHE A 251 -5.34 13.24 4.51
N ILE A 252 -4.68 13.36 5.69
CA ILE A 252 -3.88 12.25 6.24
C ILE A 252 -4.75 11.06 6.71
N ARG A 253 -6.06 11.23 6.88
CA ARG A 253 -6.98 10.11 7.15
C ARG A 253 -6.91 9.01 6.08
N TYR A 254 -6.45 9.35 4.89
CA TYR A 254 -6.27 8.44 3.77
C TYR A 254 -4.85 7.86 3.68
N MET A 255 -4.00 8.08 4.70
CA MET A 255 -2.60 7.64 4.76
C MET A 255 -2.38 6.66 5.94
N PRO A 256 -2.95 5.44 5.91
CA PRO A 256 -2.90 4.51 7.05
C PRO A 256 -1.49 4.01 7.38
N ASP A 257 -0.55 4.19 6.45
CA ASP A 257 0.84 3.79 6.59
C ASP A 257 1.76 4.94 7.05
N LEU A 258 1.20 6.10 7.42
CA LEU A 258 1.98 7.27 7.85
C LEU A 258 2.75 6.98 9.14
N GLU A 259 4.07 7.11 9.09
CA GLU A 259 5.02 6.86 10.18
C GLU A 259 5.59 8.18 10.74
N VAL A 260 5.77 9.18 9.87
CA VAL A 260 6.36 10.47 10.23
C VAL A 260 5.50 11.60 9.72
N LEU A 261 5.11 12.51 10.63
CA LEU A 261 4.37 13.73 10.33
C LEU A 261 5.11 14.95 10.88
N ILE A 262 5.47 15.88 10.01
CA ILE A 262 6.07 17.16 10.37
C ILE A 262 5.14 18.29 9.90
N THR A 263 4.56 19.01 10.85
CA THR A 263 3.67 20.16 10.65
C THR A 263 4.12 21.36 11.48
N GLY A 264 5.38 21.38 11.87
CA GLY A 264 5.93 22.50 12.64
C GLY A 264 5.78 23.83 11.89
N MET A 265 5.41 24.90 12.60
CA MET A 265 5.19 26.24 12.04
C MET A 265 4.07 26.27 10.98
N THR A 266 2.94 25.63 11.29
CA THR A 266 1.70 25.71 10.51
C THR A 266 0.57 26.32 11.35
N PHE A 267 -0.63 26.48 10.77
CA PHE A 267 -1.81 26.94 11.50
C PHE A 267 -2.79 25.80 11.83
N VAL A 268 -2.33 24.57 11.74
CA VAL A 268 -3.15 23.40 12.08
C VAL A 268 -3.55 23.46 13.56
N GLU A 269 -4.85 23.40 13.80
CA GLU A 269 -5.48 23.39 15.12
C GLU A 269 -6.09 22.02 15.42
N ASP A 270 -6.80 21.44 14.44
CA ASP A 270 -7.43 20.13 14.54
C ASP A 270 -6.46 19.01 14.12
N TYR A 271 -6.01 18.25 15.09
CA TYR A 271 -5.20 17.05 14.90
C TYR A 271 -6.02 15.75 14.98
N SER A 272 -7.35 15.81 14.97
CA SER A 272 -8.18 14.60 14.99
C SER A 272 -7.83 13.59 13.87
N PRO A 273 -7.33 14.00 12.69
CA PRO A 273 -6.93 13.07 11.63
C PRO A 273 -5.78 12.11 12.01
N VAL A 274 -4.94 12.44 12.99
CA VAL A 274 -3.83 11.55 13.38
C VAL A 274 -4.33 10.22 13.97
N ALA A 275 -5.57 10.19 14.51
CA ALA A 275 -6.17 8.96 15.03
C ALA A 275 -6.36 7.88 13.96
N ASP A 276 -6.43 8.26 12.68
CA ASP A 276 -6.56 7.35 11.55
C ASP A 276 -5.19 6.87 11.01
N CYS A 277 -4.08 7.30 11.66
CA CYS A 277 -2.70 6.96 11.27
C CYS A 277 -2.01 6.10 12.36
N PRO A 278 -2.41 4.83 12.55
CA PRO A 278 -1.96 4.02 13.69
C PRO A 278 -0.48 3.65 13.67
N LYS A 279 0.22 3.89 12.55
CA LYS A 279 1.66 3.63 12.40
C LYS A 279 2.54 4.83 12.75
N LEU A 280 1.96 5.98 13.15
CA LEU A 280 2.74 7.15 13.51
C LEU A 280 3.72 6.85 14.66
N GLU A 281 4.99 7.10 14.38
CA GLU A 281 6.12 6.97 15.31
C GLU A 281 6.74 8.31 15.71
N TYR A 282 6.67 9.29 14.79
CA TYR A 282 7.33 10.58 14.96
C TYR A 282 6.42 11.72 14.52
N VAL A 283 6.18 12.68 15.41
CA VAL A 283 5.37 13.86 15.11
C VAL A 283 6.08 15.13 15.58
N GLU A 284 6.26 16.09 14.68
CA GLU A 284 6.59 17.49 14.98
C GLU A 284 5.41 18.40 14.70
N ALA A 285 4.74 18.85 15.74
CA ALA A 285 3.61 19.79 15.71
C ALA A 285 3.94 21.07 16.51
N MET A 286 5.22 21.46 16.52
CA MET A 286 5.70 22.64 17.24
C MET A 286 5.26 23.92 16.55
N THR A 287 5.01 24.99 17.32
CA THR A 287 4.64 26.31 16.78
C THR A 287 3.43 26.25 15.85
N SER A 288 2.45 25.41 16.17
CA SER A 288 1.15 25.32 15.52
C SER A 288 0.05 25.87 16.45
N ARG A 289 -1.20 25.46 16.25
CA ARG A 289 -2.30 25.84 17.13
C ARG A 289 -2.86 24.66 17.95
N LEU A 290 -2.07 23.60 18.06
CA LEU A 290 -2.43 22.39 18.78
C LEU A 290 -2.77 22.71 20.25
N HIS A 291 -3.94 22.29 20.71
CA HIS A 291 -4.38 22.47 22.10
C HIS A 291 -5.04 21.22 22.70
N ASP A 292 -5.40 20.23 21.86
CA ASP A 292 -5.99 18.96 22.27
C ASP A 292 -5.12 17.79 21.82
N LEU A 293 -4.68 16.98 22.79
CA LEU A 293 -3.88 15.77 22.55
C LEU A 293 -4.72 14.48 22.61
N THR A 294 -6.04 14.59 22.77
CA THR A 294 -6.92 13.40 22.77
C THR A 294 -6.74 12.51 21.53
N PRO A 295 -6.58 13.06 20.31
CA PRO A 295 -6.37 12.23 19.11
C PRO A 295 -5.12 11.36 19.14
N PHE A 296 -4.12 11.71 19.97
CA PHE A 296 -2.86 10.95 20.08
C PHE A 296 -2.95 9.78 21.06
N ALA A 297 -3.97 9.71 21.91
CA ALA A 297 -4.04 8.77 23.04
C ALA A 297 -3.92 7.28 22.64
N GLU A 298 -4.36 6.92 21.44
CA GLU A 298 -4.35 5.54 20.95
C GLU A 298 -3.19 5.24 19.97
N LEU A 299 -2.30 6.20 19.75
CA LEU A 299 -1.14 6.01 18.88
C LEU A 299 -0.02 5.21 19.59
N LYS A 300 -0.24 3.91 19.77
CA LYS A 300 0.68 3.05 20.56
C LYS A 300 2.07 2.88 19.94
N ASN A 301 2.23 3.22 18.66
CA ASN A 301 3.53 3.23 17.99
C ASN A 301 4.29 4.55 18.16
N LEU A 302 3.67 5.60 18.72
CA LEU A 302 4.28 6.91 18.86
C LEU A 302 5.48 6.84 19.84
N ARG A 303 6.66 7.24 19.34
CA ARG A 303 7.94 7.27 20.07
C ARG A 303 8.41 8.68 20.34
N HIS A 304 8.13 9.58 19.42
CA HIS A 304 8.68 10.94 19.47
C HIS A 304 7.59 11.96 19.17
N LEU A 305 7.30 12.83 20.12
CA LEU A 305 6.30 13.88 20.00
C LEU A 305 6.88 15.23 20.41
N ASN A 306 6.88 16.19 19.50
CA ASN A 306 7.27 17.56 19.76
C ASN A 306 6.09 18.50 19.56
N VAL A 307 5.62 19.07 20.64
CA VAL A 307 4.51 20.02 20.69
C VAL A 307 4.91 21.37 21.27
N CYS A 308 6.21 21.70 21.25
CA CYS A 308 6.69 22.99 21.75
C CYS A 308 5.97 24.19 21.13
N TYR A 309 5.89 25.31 21.85
CA TYR A 309 5.32 26.58 21.38
C TYR A 309 3.83 26.53 20.98
N ASN A 310 3.07 25.56 21.55
CA ASN A 310 1.62 25.57 21.46
C ASN A 310 1.02 26.25 22.71
N PHE A 311 0.77 27.55 22.59
CA PHE A 311 0.45 28.43 23.73
C PHE A 311 -0.91 28.13 24.39
N ALA A 312 -1.79 27.38 23.71
CA ALA A 312 -3.08 26.96 24.22
C ALA A 312 -3.07 25.53 24.79
N LEU A 313 -1.94 24.80 24.68
CA LEU A 313 -1.82 23.43 25.21
C LEU A 313 -1.63 23.45 26.72
N THR A 314 -2.64 23.00 27.46
CA THR A 314 -2.66 22.99 28.93
C THR A 314 -2.75 21.58 29.52
N ASP A 315 -3.20 20.59 28.72
CA ASP A 315 -3.46 19.22 29.17
C ASP A 315 -2.67 18.20 28.34
N ILE A 316 -1.80 17.43 28.99
CA ILE A 316 -1.06 16.32 28.40
C ILE A 316 -1.52 14.96 28.93
N SER A 317 -2.58 14.93 29.74
CA SER A 317 -3.09 13.69 30.33
C SER A 317 -3.52 12.62 29.29
N PRO A 318 -3.97 12.97 28.08
CA PRO A 318 -4.23 11.97 27.03
C PRO A 318 -3.02 11.10 26.67
N LEU A 319 -1.80 11.58 26.92
CA LEU A 319 -0.57 10.85 26.60
C LEU A 319 -0.15 9.83 27.66
N TYR A 320 -0.78 9.78 28.82
CA TYR A 320 -0.35 8.91 29.94
C TYR A 320 -0.41 7.41 29.60
N GLY A 321 -1.24 7.02 28.62
CA GLY A 321 -1.33 5.66 28.10
C GLY A 321 -0.23 5.26 27.10
N LEU A 322 0.62 6.20 26.68
CA LEU A 322 1.69 5.98 25.70
C LEU A 322 3.02 5.60 26.41
N THR A 323 3.06 4.40 27.00
CA THR A 323 4.18 3.92 27.81
C THR A 323 5.47 3.68 27.03
N GLU A 324 5.35 3.57 25.71
CA GLU A 324 6.45 3.37 24.78
C GLU A 324 7.00 4.67 24.19
N LEU A 325 6.48 5.84 24.63
CA LEU A 325 7.00 7.12 24.21
C LEU A 325 8.44 7.31 24.73
N GLU A 326 9.35 7.68 23.83
CA GLU A 326 10.78 7.85 24.13
C GLU A 326 11.13 9.32 24.38
N ARG A 327 10.50 10.24 23.62
CA ARG A 327 10.76 11.68 23.75
C ARG A 327 9.46 12.47 23.64
N LEU A 328 9.22 13.33 24.63
CA LEU A 328 8.10 14.28 24.63
C LEU A 328 8.67 15.68 24.89
N TYR A 329 8.59 16.54 23.88
CA TYR A 329 9.03 17.92 23.96
C TYR A 329 7.83 18.87 24.00
N ILE A 330 7.66 19.52 25.15
CA ILE A 330 6.57 20.44 25.43
C ILE A 330 7.08 21.89 25.32
N GLY A 331 8.32 22.10 25.83
CA GLY A 331 8.91 23.42 25.94
C GLY A 331 8.28 24.29 27.03
N TRP A 332 8.95 25.37 27.36
CA TRP A 332 8.54 26.27 28.44
C TRP A 332 7.36 27.17 28.09
N HIS A 333 7.00 27.26 26.81
CA HIS A 333 5.91 28.12 26.33
C HIS A 333 4.54 27.45 26.39
N CYS A 334 4.47 26.13 26.54
CA CYS A 334 3.20 25.45 26.75
C CYS A 334 2.80 25.55 28.23
N PRO A 335 1.63 26.12 28.56
CA PRO A 335 1.21 26.35 29.94
C PRO A 335 0.70 25.06 30.61
N VAL A 336 1.46 23.98 30.52
CA VAL A 336 1.16 22.68 31.14
C VAL A 336 1.51 22.73 32.61
N ASP A 337 0.62 22.26 33.49
CA ASP A 337 0.88 22.16 34.92
C ASP A 337 2.08 21.22 35.17
N PRO A 338 3.11 21.65 35.95
CA PRO A 338 4.23 20.79 36.32
C PRO A 338 3.82 19.44 36.92
N ALA A 339 2.68 19.37 37.62
CA ALA A 339 2.16 18.11 38.15
C ALA A 339 1.82 17.08 37.06
N GLN A 340 1.31 17.53 35.91
CA GLN A 340 1.05 16.65 34.78
C GLN A 340 2.37 16.13 34.17
N VAL A 341 3.41 16.96 34.13
CA VAL A 341 4.75 16.55 33.65
C VAL A 341 5.33 15.45 34.55
N GLU A 342 5.19 15.61 35.87
CA GLU A 342 5.67 14.61 36.85
C GLU A 342 4.85 13.31 36.75
N GLU A 343 3.56 13.41 36.46
CA GLU A 343 2.72 12.22 36.23
C GLU A 343 3.13 11.50 34.93
N MET A 344 3.37 12.24 33.85
CA MET A 344 3.85 11.67 32.59
C MET A 344 5.16 10.90 32.79
N ARG A 345 6.11 11.44 33.59
CA ARG A 345 7.39 10.77 33.92
C ARG A 345 7.19 9.46 34.67
N LYS A 346 6.10 9.34 35.47
CA LYS A 346 5.75 8.08 36.16
C LYS A 346 5.11 7.08 35.18
N CYS A 347 4.22 7.55 34.29
CA CYS A 347 3.52 6.71 33.33
C CYS A 347 4.48 6.14 32.27
N ALA A 348 5.44 6.94 31.82
CA ALA A 348 6.44 6.54 30.83
C ALA A 348 7.87 6.83 31.38
N PRO A 349 8.40 5.98 32.28
CA PRO A 349 9.64 6.25 32.97
C PRO A 349 10.90 6.27 32.07
N ASN A 350 10.81 5.71 30.89
CA ASN A 350 11.88 5.75 29.89
C ASN A 350 11.78 6.97 28.95
N CYS A 351 10.71 7.74 29.03
CA CYS A 351 10.49 8.92 28.19
C CYS A 351 11.30 10.12 28.69
N VAL A 352 12.06 10.72 27.78
CA VAL A 352 12.67 12.04 28.03
C VAL A 352 11.59 13.11 27.87
N VAL A 353 11.07 13.61 29.00
CA VAL A 353 10.08 14.69 28.99
C VAL A 353 10.78 16.03 29.18
N ASN A 354 10.92 16.81 28.10
CA ASN A 354 11.52 18.14 28.10
C ASN A 354 10.45 19.24 28.10
N ASN A 355 10.25 19.87 29.25
CA ASN A 355 9.30 20.97 29.45
C ASN A 355 9.98 22.32 29.69
N THR A 356 11.30 22.41 29.49
CA THR A 356 12.10 23.58 29.78
C THR A 356 12.84 24.16 28.60
N THR A 357 12.91 23.41 27.47
CA THR A 357 13.59 23.86 26.27
C THR A 357 13.04 25.18 25.74
N LYS A 358 13.94 26.05 25.30
CA LYS A 358 13.63 27.32 24.64
C LYS A 358 13.75 27.21 23.13
N ASP A 359 14.36 26.15 22.63
CA ASP A 359 14.47 25.87 21.21
C ASP A 359 13.83 24.53 20.90
N PRO A 360 12.80 24.47 20.05
CA PRO A 360 12.07 23.25 19.77
C PRO A 360 12.89 22.25 18.94
N THR A 361 14.02 22.65 18.38
CA THR A 361 14.85 21.82 17.50
C THR A 361 16.17 21.40 18.11
N GLU A 362 16.64 22.12 19.12
CA GLU A 362 17.89 21.83 19.86
C GLU A 362 17.66 20.88 21.05
N GLU A 363 18.61 20.82 21.96
CA GLU A 363 18.57 20.07 23.23
C GLU A 363 18.15 18.60 23.02
N GLU A 364 18.86 17.90 22.14
CA GLU A 364 18.65 16.46 21.84
C GLU A 364 17.38 16.16 21.00
N TRP A 365 16.70 17.15 20.44
CA TRP A 365 15.61 16.88 19.50
C TRP A 365 16.14 16.58 18.10
N ARG A 366 16.73 17.57 17.43
CA ARG A 366 17.39 17.42 16.12
C ARG A 366 18.91 17.39 16.26
N PHE A 367 19.46 18.18 17.21
CA PHE A 367 20.88 18.31 17.42
C PHE A 367 21.27 17.72 18.76
N ALA A 368 22.31 16.86 18.74
CA ALA A 368 22.97 16.29 19.91
C ALA A 368 24.42 16.78 19.98
N PHE A 369 25.11 16.52 21.07
CA PHE A 369 26.50 16.91 21.21
C PHE A 369 27.37 16.26 20.13
N GLY A 370 27.88 17.10 19.23
CA GLY A 370 28.78 16.69 18.14
C GLY A 370 28.12 16.34 16.84
N GLY A 371 26.80 16.57 16.65
CA GLY A 371 26.11 16.32 15.41
C GLY A 371 24.59 16.26 15.53
N TYR A 372 23.98 15.50 14.68
CA TYR A 372 22.54 15.25 14.73
C TYR A 372 22.18 14.14 15.72
N HIS A 373 21.02 14.27 16.35
CA HIS A 373 20.45 13.16 17.13
C HIS A 373 20.20 11.95 16.21
N PRO A 374 20.50 10.71 16.60
CA PRO A 374 20.41 9.54 15.72
C PRO A 374 19.04 9.37 15.04
N ARG A 375 17.95 9.66 15.75
CA ARG A 375 16.59 9.59 15.14
C ARG A 375 16.38 10.65 14.07
N TYR A 376 16.93 11.86 14.29
CA TYR A 376 16.84 12.92 13.30
C TYR A 376 17.75 12.65 12.09
N GLU A 377 18.94 12.08 12.31
CA GLU A 377 19.80 11.63 11.21
C GLU A 377 19.10 10.58 10.35
N LEU A 378 18.33 9.67 10.95
CA LEU A 378 17.49 8.74 10.21
C LEU A 378 16.42 9.45 9.39
N LEU A 379 15.76 10.47 9.95
CA LEU A 379 14.79 11.28 9.19
C LEU A 379 15.44 11.99 8.00
N ARG A 380 16.64 12.55 8.20
CA ARG A 380 17.40 13.17 7.10
C ARG A 380 17.63 12.22 5.94
N GLN A 381 17.96 10.96 6.24
CA GLN A 381 18.12 9.91 5.23
C GLN A 381 16.79 9.51 4.59
N GLN A 382 15.74 9.34 5.37
CA GLN A 382 14.40 8.98 4.89
C GLN A 382 13.82 10.04 3.94
N PHE A 383 13.90 11.30 4.32
CA PHE A 383 13.45 12.42 3.47
C PHE A 383 14.46 12.76 2.37
N GLY A 384 15.74 12.41 2.56
CA GLY A 384 16.83 12.81 1.68
C GLY A 384 17.18 14.29 1.85
N TYR A 385 17.10 14.84 3.07
CA TYR A 385 17.56 16.20 3.35
C TYR A 385 19.04 16.32 3.01
N GLU A 386 19.39 17.37 2.28
CA GLU A 386 20.79 17.72 2.03
C GLU A 386 21.45 18.37 3.26
N GLU A 387 22.62 18.98 3.09
CA GLU A 387 23.44 19.57 4.16
C GLU A 387 22.69 20.62 4.99
N TRP A 388 21.66 21.24 4.40
CA TRP A 388 20.77 22.20 5.06
C TRP A 388 19.39 21.57 5.24
N ASP A 389 18.81 21.64 6.42
CA ASP A 389 17.52 21.04 6.80
C ASP A 389 16.29 21.55 6.01
N PHE A 390 16.51 22.39 5.02
CA PHE A 390 15.51 23.04 4.17
C PHE A 390 15.61 22.65 2.70
N ALA A 391 16.17 21.48 2.41
CA ALA A 391 16.28 21.02 1.03
C ALA A 391 14.91 20.68 0.45
N TYR A 392 14.61 21.29 -0.68
CA TYR A 392 13.48 20.90 -1.51
C TYR A 392 13.83 19.65 -2.28
N ILE A 393 13.41 18.51 -1.79
CA ILE A 393 13.61 17.27 -2.51
C ILE A 393 12.25 16.79 -3.00
N TRP A 394 12.11 16.79 -4.29
CA TRP A 394 10.97 16.26 -4.98
C TRP A 394 11.19 14.80 -5.29
N ASN A 395 10.21 13.99 -4.98
CA ASN A 395 10.26 12.57 -5.28
C ASN A 395 10.10 12.28 -6.78
N ASP A 396 9.75 13.29 -7.56
CA ASP A 396 9.42 13.13 -8.97
C ASP A 396 10.43 13.84 -9.88
N PRO A 397 11.11 13.09 -10.78
CA PRO A 397 12.08 13.68 -11.73
C PRO A 397 11.50 14.76 -12.64
N LEU A 398 10.21 14.73 -12.94
CA LEU A 398 9.60 15.74 -13.82
C LEU A 398 9.62 17.15 -13.23
N TYR A 399 9.66 17.28 -11.92
CA TYR A 399 9.77 18.58 -11.28
C TYR A 399 11.06 19.32 -11.66
N TYR A 400 12.16 18.59 -11.85
CA TYR A 400 13.46 19.18 -12.24
C TYR A 400 13.53 19.60 -13.71
N TYR A 401 12.69 19.07 -14.56
CA TYR A 401 12.73 19.26 -16.01
C TYR A 401 11.54 20.07 -16.56
N GLY A 402 10.63 20.50 -15.71
CA GLY A 402 9.41 21.22 -16.08
C GLY A 402 9.55 22.76 -16.09
N TRP A 403 10.79 23.29 -16.17
CA TRP A 403 11.07 24.73 -16.30
C TRP A 403 11.70 25.05 -17.64
#